data_f3e249e88522f352cf37f7f14d1a013d
#
_entry.id   f3e249e88522f352cf37f7f14d1a013d
#
_cell.length_a   1.000
_cell.length_b   1.000
_cell.length_c   1.000
_cell.angle_alpha   90.00
_cell.angle_beta   90.00
_cell.angle_gamma   90.00
#
_symmetry.space_group_name_H-M   'P 1'
#
loop_
_entity.id
_entity.type
_entity.pdbx_description
1 polymer ?
#
loop_
_entity_poly.entity_id
_entity_poly.type
_entity_poly.pdbx_seq_one_letter_code
_entity_poly.pdbx_strand_id
1 'polypeptide(L)'
;MSKKLKGKTQSGFAYEIDEKRLNNYELLEVIGELEDNPMVISKMMIMLLGKEQTNQLKDHLRDEEGLVPVEKMTEEITEIFQSQAVKK
;
A
#
# COMPACT_ATOMS: atom_id res chain seq x y z
N MET A 1 0.05 22.53 4.18
CA MET A 1 0.41 21.30 4.87
C MET A 1 -0.42 20.13 4.38
N SER A 2 0.19 18.98 4.34
CA SER A 2 -0.49 17.79 3.86
C SER A 2 -1.43 17.24 4.91
N LYS A 3 -2.53 16.72 4.43
CA LYS A 3 -3.48 16.04 5.29
C LYS A 3 -3.07 14.58 5.40
N LYS A 4 -3.20 14.02 6.59
CA LYS A 4 -2.91 12.61 6.80
C LYS A 4 -4.20 11.81 6.81
N LEU A 5 -4.21 10.74 6.04
CA LEU A 5 -5.37 9.86 5.95
C LEU A 5 -5.03 8.58 6.71
N LYS A 6 -5.88 8.22 7.65
CA LYS A 6 -5.65 7.07 8.51
C LYS A 6 -6.69 6.00 8.25
N GLY A 7 -6.28 4.76 8.42
CA GLY A 7 -7.21 3.66 8.26
C GLY A 7 -6.61 2.38 8.81
N LYS A 8 -7.38 1.30 8.67
CA LYS A 8 -6.96 0.00 9.13
C LYS A 8 -7.49 -1.04 8.18
N THR A 9 -6.63 -1.96 7.77
CA THR A 9 -7.03 -3.00 6.83
C THR A 9 -7.74 -4.12 7.57
N GLN A 10 -8.34 -5.02 6.82
CA GLN A 10 -9.04 -6.16 7.40
C GLN A 10 -8.10 -7.07 8.16
N SER A 11 -6.83 -7.11 7.77
CA SER A 11 -5.85 -7.93 8.48
C SER A 11 -5.41 -7.28 9.79
N GLY A 12 -5.83 -6.05 10.05
CA GLY A 12 -5.52 -5.36 11.29
C GLY A 12 -4.35 -4.41 11.21
N PHE A 13 -3.86 -4.12 10.02
CA PHE A 13 -2.75 -3.19 9.86
C PHE A 13 -3.25 -1.75 9.84
N ALA A 14 -2.79 -0.96 10.80
CA ALA A 14 -3.13 0.46 10.86
C ALA A 14 -2.10 1.24 10.04
N TYR A 15 -2.59 2.13 9.19
CA TYR A 15 -1.70 2.88 8.30
C TYR A 15 -2.05 4.35 8.32
N GLU A 16 -1.11 5.16 7.85
CA GLU A 16 -1.30 6.59 7.71
C GLU A 16 -0.67 7.02 6.39
N ILE A 17 -1.44 7.72 5.57
CA ILE A 17 -1.01 8.13 4.24
C ILE A 17 -1.08 9.64 4.12
N ASP A 18 -0.01 10.23 3.60
CA ASP A 18 -0.02 11.64 3.25
C ASP A 18 -0.89 11.81 2.01
N GLU A 19 -1.88 12.71 2.07
CA GLU A 19 -2.80 12.92 0.96
C GLU A 19 -2.07 13.22 -0.34
N LYS A 20 -0.93 13.88 -0.26
CA LYS A 20 -0.14 14.18 -1.44
C LYS A 20 0.29 12.92 -2.18
N ARG A 21 0.53 11.84 -1.44
CA ARG A 21 0.98 10.60 -2.05
C ARG A 21 -0.11 9.96 -2.88
N LEU A 22 -1.36 10.10 -2.45
CA LEU A 22 -2.49 9.59 -3.23
C LEU A 22 -2.71 10.42 -4.48
N ASN A 23 -2.43 11.70 -4.41
CA ASN A 23 -2.67 12.64 -5.50
C ASN A 23 -1.45 12.77 -6.39
N ASN A 24 -0.74 11.68 -6.57
CA ASN A 24 0.49 11.63 -7.36
C ASN A 24 0.21 10.90 -8.66
N TYR A 25 0.38 11.62 -9.78
CA TYR A 25 0.11 11.04 -11.08
C TYR A 25 0.96 9.78 -11.33
N GLU A 26 2.21 9.80 -10.88
CA GLU A 26 3.08 8.65 -11.10
C GLU A 26 2.58 7.42 -10.35
N LEU A 27 1.89 7.62 -9.23
CA LEU A 27 1.28 6.49 -8.52
C LEU A 27 0.23 5.82 -9.40
N LEU A 28 -0.56 6.62 -10.11
CA LEU A 28 -1.56 6.07 -11.01
C LEU A 28 -0.92 5.26 -12.13
N GLU A 29 0.22 5.72 -12.63
CA GLU A 29 0.92 4.98 -13.67
C GLU A 29 1.37 3.62 -13.16
N VAL A 30 1.89 3.59 -11.95
CA VAL A 30 2.36 2.34 -11.36
C VAL A 30 1.20 1.40 -11.10
N ILE A 31 0.08 1.93 -10.64
CA ILE A 31 -1.11 1.10 -10.41
C ILE A 31 -1.57 0.46 -11.72
N GLY A 32 -1.51 1.22 -12.81
CA GLY A 32 -1.91 0.70 -14.10
C GLY A 32 -1.01 -0.41 -14.61
N GLU A 33 0.23 -0.45 -14.16
CA GLU A 33 1.17 -1.49 -14.56
C GLU A 33 1.02 -2.76 -13.72
N LEU A 34 0.32 -2.70 -12.60
CA LEU A 34 0.31 -3.79 -11.63
C LEU A 34 -0.22 -5.10 -12.23
N GLU A 35 -1.23 -5.03 -13.06
CA GLU A 35 -1.78 -6.24 -13.66
C GLU A 35 -0.81 -6.92 -14.61
N ASP A 36 -0.06 -6.12 -15.36
CA ASP A 36 0.87 -6.65 -16.34
C ASP A 36 2.21 -6.99 -15.72
N ASN A 37 2.57 -6.30 -14.64
CA ASN A 37 3.88 -6.47 -14.03
C ASN A 37 3.74 -6.41 -12.51
N PRO A 38 3.50 -7.56 -11.86
CA PRO A 38 3.33 -7.59 -10.42
C PRO A 38 4.54 -7.10 -9.63
N MET A 39 5.69 -7.02 -10.29
CA MET A 39 6.89 -6.55 -9.61
C MET A 39 6.79 -5.09 -9.17
N VAL A 40 5.88 -4.32 -9.76
CA VAL A 40 5.75 -2.92 -9.38
C VAL A 40 5.08 -2.73 -8.02
N ILE A 41 4.58 -3.82 -7.42
CA ILE A 41 3.90 -3.69 -6.13
C ILE A 41 4.82 -3.10 -5.06
N SER A 42 6.10 -3.46 -5.10
CA SER A 42 7.06 -2.93 -4.15
C SER A 42 7.19 -1.42 -4.29
N LYS A 43 7.29 -0.95 -5.52
CA LYS A 43 7.40 0.48 -5.80
C LYS A 43 6.12 1.20 -5.36
N MET A 44 4.97 0.60 -5.65
CA MET A 44 3.68 1.17 -5.31
C MET A 44 3.53 1.33 -3.81
N MET A 45 3.97 0.31 -3.06
CA MET A 45 3.91 0.36 -1.61
C MET A 45 4.72 1.52 -1.05
N ILE A 46 5.94 1.67 -1.55
CA ILE A 46 6.83 2.72 -1.05
C ILE A 46 6.30 4.09 -1.45
N MET A 47 5.75 4.22 -2.64
CA MET A 47 5.18 5.49 -3.08
C MET A 47 3.98 5.90 -2.23
N LEU A 48 3.19 4.92 -1.83
CA LEU A 48 1.95 5.20 -1.10
C LEU A 48 2.16 5.32 0.41
N LEU A 49 2.86 4.36 0.99
CA LEU A 49 3.02 4.28 2.44
C LEU A 49 4.33 4.84 2.96
N GLY A 50 5.33 4.95 2.10
CA GLY A 50 6.66 5.27 2.53
C GLY A 50 7.39 4.01 2.97
N LYS A 51 8.72 4.13 3.05
CA LYS A 51 9.56 2.98 3.31
C LYS A 51 9.32 2.37 4.69
N GLU A 52 9.14 3.23 5.68
CA GLU A 52 8.97 2.76 7.06
C GLU A 52 7.69 1.94 7.24
N GLN A 53 6.58 2.47 6.76
CA GLN A 53 5.32 1.75 6.89
C GLN A 53 5.29 0.50 6.02
N THR A 54 5.96 0.55 4.87
CA THR A 54 6.06 -0.63 4.02
C THR A 54 6.76 -1.76 4.78
N ASN A 55 7.84 -1.43 5.50
CA ASN A 55 8.54 -2.42 6.29
C ASN A 55 7.67 -2.95 7.44
N GLN A 56 6.90 -2.05 8.05
CA GLN A 56 5.99 -2.47 9.12
C GLN A 56 4.92 -3.41 8.59
N LEU A 57 4.42 -3.15 7.40
CA LEU A 57 3.42 -4.01 6.80
C LEU A 57 4.00 -5.38 6.47
N LYS A 58 5.23 -5.39 5.95
CA LYS A 58 5.88 -6.67 5.67
C LYS A 58 5.99 -7.52 6.93
N ASP A 59 6.39 -6.90 8.05
CA ASP A 59 6.48 -7.63 9.30
C ASP A 59 5.13 -8.11 9.78
N HIS A 60 4.10 -7.30 9.55
CA HIS A 60 2.74 -7.64 9.95
C HIS A 60 2.22 -8.87 9.20
N LEU A 61 2.61 -9.01 7.94
CA LEU A 61 2.13 -10.10 7.09
C LEU A 61 3.07 -11.29 7.03
N ARG A 62 4.25 -11.17 7.65
CA ARG A 62 5.26 -12.23 7.60
C ARG A 62 4.73 -13.50 8.25
N ASP A 63 4.93 -14.63 7.57
CA ASP A 63 4.43 -15.89 8.09
C ASP A 63 5.43 -16.52 9.05
N GLU A 64 5.14 -17.73 9.49
CA GLU A 64 5.96 -18.42 10.48
C GLU A 64 7.36 -18.72 9.97
N GLU A 65 7.52 -18.81 8.67
CA GLU A 65 8.80 -19.09 8.07
C GLU A 65 9.59 -17.82 7.75
N GLY A 66 9.04 -16.67 8.07
CA GLY A 66 9.69 -15.40 7.81
C GLY A 66 9.45 -14.86 6.42
N LEU A 67 8.51 -15.43 5.68
CA LEU A 67 8.22 -15.01 4.32
C LEU A 67 7.02 -14.09 4.27
N VAL A 68 7.04 -13.14 3.33
CA VAL A 68 5.93 -12.23 3.14
C VAL A 68 5.20 -12.65 1.87
N PRO A 69 4.00 -13.20 1.98
CA PRO A 69 3.27 -13.67 0.79
C PRO A 69 2.92 -12.51 -0.14
N VAL A 70 3.22 -12.68 -1.42
CA VAL A 70 2.95 -11.64 -2.41
C VAL A 70 1.46 -11.35 -2.50
N GLU A 71 0.65 -12.38 -2.44
CA GLU A 71 -0.81 -12.20 -2.53
C GLU A 71 -1.33 -11.33 -1.40
N LYS A 72 -0.79 -11.51 -0.20
CA LYS A 72 -1.23 -10.72 0.92
C LYS A 72 -0.82 -9.26 0.79
N MET A 73 0.37 -9.03 0.28
CA MET A 73 0.81 -7.67 0.03
C MET A 73 -0.09 -6.99 -1.01
N THR A 74 -0.42 -7.72 -2.06
CA THR A 74 -1.28 -7.18 -3.11
C THR A 74 -2.66 -6.84 -2.57
N GLU A 75 -3.23 -7.73 -1.75
CA GLU A 75 -4.52 -7.49 -1.15
C GLU A 75 -4.51 -6.26 -0.26
N GLU A 76 -3.44 -6.11 0.52
CA GLU A 76 -3.35 -4.98 1.44
C GLU A 76 -3.28 -3.65 0.69
N ILE A 77 -2.41 -3.59 -0.31
CA ILE A 77 -2.25 -2.32 -1.02
C ILE A 77 -3.51 -1.96 -1.81
N THR A 78 -4.16 -2.97 -2.38
CA THR A 78 -5.40 -2.76 -3.11
C THR A 78 -6.48 -2.24 -2.17
N GLU A 79 -6.60 -2.85 -1.00
CA GLU A 79 -7.59 -2.43 -0.02
C GLU A 79 -7.34 -1.00 0.44
N ILE A 80 -6.08 -0.69 0.74
CA ILE A 80 -5.71 0.65 1.19
C ILE A 80 -6.05 1.69 0.12
N PHE A 81 -5.65 1.41 -1.10
CA PHE A 81 -5.88 2.35 -2.18
C PHE A 81 -7.38 2.56 -2.43
N GLN A 82 -8.15 1.49 -2.48
CA GLN A 82 -9.58 1.60 -2.74
C GLN A 82 -10.28 2.33 -1.60
N SER A 83 -9.84 2.09 -0.38
CA SER A 83 -10.46 2.70 0.77
C SER A 83 -10.28 4.21 0.81
N GLN A 84 -9.12 4.69 0.35
CA GLN A 84 -8.81 6.10 0.45
C GLN A 84 -9.01 6.86 -0.86
N ALA A 85 -8.67 6.25 -1.99
CA ALA A 85 -8.70 6.95 -3.26
C ALA A 85 -10.09 6.97 -3.89
N VAL A 86 -10.88 5.92 -3.66
CA VAL A 86 -12.20 5.80 -4.27
C VAL A 86 -13.29 6.39 -3.38
N LYS A 87 -12.97 6.64 -2.15
CA LYS A 87 -13.92 7.17 -1.18
C LYS A 87 -14.38 8.56 -1.56
N LYS A 88 -15.66 8.79 -1.47
CA LYS A 88 -16.24 10.10 -1.77
C LYS A 88 -16.77 10.77 -0.54
#